data_3e9ab6d4700dcd56ffb3fef21a3503c3
#
_entry.id   3e9ab6d4700dcd56ffb3fef21a3503c3
#
_cell.length_a   1.000
_cell.length_b   1.000
_cell.length_c   1.000
_cell.angle_alpha   90.00
_cell.angle_beta   90.00
_cell.angle_gamma   90.00
#
_symmetry.space_group_name_H-M   'P 1'
#
loop_
_entity.id
_entity.type
_entity.pdbx_description
1 polymer ?
#
loop_
_entity_poly.entity_id
_entity_poly.type
_entity_poly.pdbx_seq_one_letter_code
_entity_poly.pdbx_strand_id
1 'polypeptide(L)'
;MPEKSGNRPATLTSGAEGGQAGGRRSSARVRAATVRTADAVAGAAQLACVLEVSAEKPGNITPRHDFHDTTYEDMVRSAIAVGPELARAGERGVGDTILAVVQASRRAAPANTNLGIALLLAPLARAALSGGPLRERLASTLRELDVADARAAYAAIRLAGAGGLRERVEHDVRSEPTVGLREAMASAAARDQIAAEYVSDFALTFETGLPALTAALGDGLGEREATVELHLRLLGATPDTLIARKRGAEAAARVSAGARDVLSAGGVRTTAGRRALRSFDAALREPGNALNPGTTADVVTATLFVALLEGIL
;
A
#
# COMPACT_ATOMS: atom_id res chain seq x y z
N MET A 1 -23.22 67.91 38.56
CA MET A 1 -22.46 69.17 38.73
C MET A 1 -21.23 68.92 39.56
N PRO A 2 -20.05 69.51 39.29
CA PRO A 2 -19.51 70.02 38.02
C PRO A 2 -18.20 69.28 37.63
N GLU A 3 -17.81 69.29 36.49
CA GLU A 3 -17.10 70.20 35.58
C GLU A 3 -15.64 69.80 35.35
N LYS A 4 -15.36 69.68 34.10
CA LYS A 4 -14.45 70.37 33.16
C LYS A 4 -13.00 69.91 33.27
N SER A 5 -12.24 69.82 32.30
CA SER A 5 -11.99 70.33 30.96
C SER A 5 -10.68 69.70 30.51
N GLY A 6 -10.44 69.26 29.34
CA GLY A 6 -10.12 70.08 28.18
C GLY A 6 -8.65 69.93 27.87
N ASN A 7 -8.25 69.44 26.77
CA ASN A 7 -7.67 70.23 25.69
C ASN A 7 -6.89 69.32 24.69
N ARG A 8 -7.20 69.43 23.45
CA ARG A 8 -6.34 69.16 22.27
C ARG A 8 -5.46 70.46 22.11
N PRO A 9 -4.43 70.48 21.21
CA PRO A 9 -4.37 69.83 19.87
C PRO A 9 -2.97 69.46 19.37
N ALA A 10 -3.01 68.80 18.20
CA ALA A 10 -2.22 68.89 16.93
C ALA A 10 -0.67 68.74 17.02
N THR A 11 -0.01 68.19 16.09
CA THR A 11 0.07 68.29 14.64
C THR A 11 1.03 67.24 14.09
N LEU A 12 0.66 66.65 12.95
CA LEU A 12 1.43 66.30 11.72
C LEU A 12 2.96 66.24 11.76
N THR A 13 3.52 65.09 11.30
CA THR A 13 4.40 65.07 10.10
C THR A 13 4.53 63.68 9.50
N SER A 14 4.31 63.67 8.24
CA SER A 14 4.63 62.76 7.15
C SER A 14 6.01 62.04 7.23
N GLY A 15 6.01 60.81 6.75
CA GLY A 15 7.21 60.08 6.37
C GLY A 15 6.81 58.81 5.68
N ALA A 16 6.79 58.92 4.35
CA ALA A 16 6.67 57.74 3.42
C ALA A 16 7.99 56.98 3.41
N GLU A 17 7.85 55.76 2.97
CA GLU A 17 8.83 54.92 2.26
C GLU A 17 9.16 53.59 2.91
N GLY A 18 9.05 52.55 2.10
CA GLY A 18 9.78 51.30 2.28
C GLY A 18 8.93 50.05 2.23
N GLY A 19 8.32 49.77 1.07
CA GLY A 19 7.83 48.43 0.75
C GLY A 19 8.98 47.43 0.76
N GLN A 20 8.88 46.41 1.63
CA GLN A 20 9.63 45.17 1.43
C GLN A 20 8.62 44.03 1.38
N ALA A 21 8.35 43.60 0.15
CA ALA A 21 7.76 42.32 -0.17
C ALA A 21 8.68 41.22 0.35
N GLY A 22 8.47 40.79 1.59
CA GLY A 22 9.09 39.60 2.15
C GLY A 22 8.50 38.37 1.49
N GLY A 23 9.09 37.96 0.35
CA GLY A 23 8.82 36.66 -0.28
C GLY A 23 9.04 35.55 0.74
N ARG A 24 7.97 34.89 1.16
CA ARG A 24 8.04 33.61 1.87
C ARG A 24 8.70 32.60 0.93
N ARG A 25 10.03 32.51 0.99
CA ARG A 25 10.76 31.36 0.47
C ARG A 25 10.28 30.16 1.29
N SER A 26 9.41 29.35 0.69
CA SER A 26 9.15 27.99 1.12
C SER A 26 10.49 27.26 1.05
N SER A 27 11.19 27.19 2.16
CA SER A 27 12.30 26.29 2.32
C SER A 27 11.71 24.88 2.42
N ALA A 28 11.54 24.22 1.27
CA ALA A 28 11.49 22.78 1.24
C ALA A 28 12.82 22.29 1.86
N ARG A 29 12.80 22.03 3.17
CA ARG A 29 13.86 21.30 3.84
C ARG A 29 13.91 19.94 3.14
N VAL A 30 14.93 19.74 2.30
CA VAL A 30 15.36 18.39 1.91
C VAL A 30 15.64 17.69 3.23
N ARG A 31 14.69 16.86 3.68
CA ARG A 31 14.89 16.00 4.84
C ARG A 31 16.09 15.13 4.48
N ALA A 32 17.20 15.28 5.21
CA ALA A 32 18.31 14.38 5.10
C ALA A 32 17.77 12.95 5.21
N ALA A 33 18.11 12.12 4.23
CA ALA A 33 17.64 10.74 4.15
C ALA A 33 18.13 9.98 5.40
N THR A 34 17.28 9.89 6.41
CA THR A 34 17.57 9.20 7.66
C THR A 34 17.54 7.70 7.41
N VAL A 35 18.57 6.98 7.81
CA VAL A 35 18.55 5.51 7.85
C VAL A 35 17.42 5.11 8.82
N ARG A 36 16.44 4.36 8.35
CA ARG A 36 15.35 3.87 9.16
C ARG A 36 15.83 2.70 10.01
N THR A 37 15.45 2.66 11.28
CA THR A 37 15.81 1.54 12.17
C THR A 37 15.00 0.29 11.85
N ALA A 38 15.53 -0.88 12.21
CA ALA A 38 14.82 -2.15 12.11
C ALA A 38 13.46 -2.12 12.82
N ASP A 39 13.41 -1.54 14.03
CA ASP A 39 12.15 -1.39 14.79
C ASP A 39 11.14 -0.47 14.09
N ALA A 40 11.61 0.63 13.47
CA ALA A 40 10.73 1.50 12.69
C ALA A 40 10.14 0.79 11.47
N VAL A 41 10.94 -0.03 10.78
CA VAL A 41 10.46 -0.85 9.65
C VAL A 41 9.47 -1.91 10.13
N ALA A 42 9.74 -2.59 11.23
CA ALA A 42 8.82 -3.57 11.83
C ALA A 42 7.47 -2.93 12.20
N GLY A 43 7.51 -1.82 12.94
CA GLY A 43 6.31 -1.10 13.36
C GLY A 43 5.49 -0.56 12.19
N ALA A 44 6.14 0.01 11.19
CA ALA A 44 5.47 0.49 9.98
C ALA A 44 4.80 -0.67 9.19
N ALA A 45 5.47 -1.82 9.08
CA ALA A 45 4.90 -2.98 8.38
C ALA A 45 3.68 -3.55 9.12
N GLN A 46 3.77 -3.70 10.43
CA GLN A 46 2.65 -4.16 11.26
C GLN A 46 1.46 -3.19 11.17
N LEU A 47 1.73 -1.89 11.31
CA LEU A 47 0.69 -0.87 11.25
C LEU A 47 0.05 -0.80 9.86
N ALA A 48 0.83 -0.89 8.79
CA ALA A 48 0.30 -0.92 7.41
C ALA A 48 -0.69 -2.08 7.21
N CYS A 49 -0.33 -3.30 7.64
CA CYS A 49 -1.20 -4.46 7.56
C CYS A 49 -2.47 -4.31 8.42
N VAL A 50 -2.34 -3.74 9.63
CA VAL A 50 -3.49 -3.52 10.53
C VAL A 50 -4.42 -2.45 9.97
N LEU A 51 -3.90 -1.33 9.45
CA LEU A 51 -4.71 -0.27 8.83
C LEU A 51 -5.44 -0.80 7.60
N GLU A 52 -4.75 -1.60 6.78
CA GLU A 52 -5.32 -2.22 5.60
C GLU A 52 -6.54 -3.10 5.96
N VAL A 53 -6.38 -4.09 6.84
CA VAL A 53 -7.47 -5.01 7.19
C VAL A 53 -8.57 -4.35 8.02
N SER A 54 -8.27 -3.26 8.76
CA SER A 54 -9.24 -2.54 9.57
C SER A 54 -10.12 -1.56 8.78
N ALA A 55 -9.79 -1.28 7.52
CA ALA A 55 -10.58 -0.44 6.64
C ALA A 55 -11.70 -1.26 5.98
N GLU A 56 -12.93 -0.70 5.92
CA GLU A 56 -14.11 -1.33 5.31
C GLU A 56 -14.03 -1.33 3.78
N LYS A 57 -13.00 -2.01 3.25
CA LYS A 57 -12.76 -2.12 1.80
C LYS A 57 -13.74 -3.11 1.16
N PRO A 58 -14.34 -2.77 0.02
CA PRO A 58 -15.34 -3.64 -0.61
C PRO A 58 -14.75 -5.00 -1.02
N GLY A 59 -15.46 -6.07 -0.69
CA GLY A 59 -15.11 -7.45 -1.06
C GLY A 59 -13.95 -8.07 -0.29
N ASN A 60 -13.33 -7.36 0.66
CA ASN A 60 -12.23 -7.86 1.48
C ASN A 60 -12.68 -8.29 2.89
N ILE A 61 -11.77 -8.95 3.63
CA ILE A 61 -11.91 -9.14 5.06
C ILE A 61 -11.87 -7.75 5.74
N THR A 62 -12.76 -7.55 6.70
CA THR A 62 -12.86 -6.34 7.50
C THR A 62 -13.27 -6.73 8.93
N PRO A 63 -13.25 -5.81 9.90
CA PRO A 63 -13.73 -6.10 11.25
C PRO A 63 -15.20 -6.59 11.34
N ARG A 64 -15.97 -6.46 10.25
CA ARG A 64 -17.39 -6.86 10.18
C ARG A 64 -17.64 -8.05 9.28
N HIS A 65 -16.67 -8.48 8.49
CA HIS A 65 -16.85 -9.53 7.50
C HIS A 65 -15.63 -10.41 7.39
N ASP A 66 -15.76 -11.61 7.88
CA ASP A 66 -14.80 -12.69 7.69
C ASP A 66 -15.00 -13.40 6.34
N PHE A 67 -13.97 -14.13 5.93
CA PHE A 67 -14.13 -15.17 4.92
C PHE A 67 -14.46 -16.51 5.59
N HIS A 68 -14.89 -17.48 4.79
CA HIS A 68 -15.24 -18.83 5.31
C HIS A 68 -14.01 -19.59 5.88
N ASP A 69 -12.82 -19.22 5.46
CA ASP A 69 -11.54 -19.87 5.77
C ASP A 69 -10.53 -18.96 6.47
N THR A 70 -10.86 -17.69 6.66
CA THR A 70 -9.94 -16.68 7.22
C THR A 70 -10.73 -15.60 7.95
N THR A 71 -10.35 -15.31 9.19
CA THR A 71 -10.98 -14.28 10.02
C THR A 71 -10.18 -12.99 10.04
N TYR A 72 -10.82 -11.91 10.52
CA TYR A 72 -10.13 -10.65 10.81
C TYR A 72 -8.97 -10.83 11.81
N GLU A 73 -9.18 -11.64 12.85
CA GLU A 73 -8.17 -11.96 13.86
C GLU A 73 -6.97 -12.71 13.27
N ASP A 74 -7.20 -13.58 12.28
CA ASP A 74 -6.11 -14.26 11.56
C ASP A 74 -5.25 -13.26 10.80
N MET A 75 -5.88 -12.27 10.14
CA MET A 75 -5.16 -11.19 9.47
C MET A 75 -4.35 -10.35 10.46
N VAL A 76 -4.92 -10.01 11.62
CA VAL A 76 -4.22 -9.26 12.68
C VAL A 76 -3.04 -10.06 13.26
N ARG A 77 -3.23 -11.36 13.56
CA ARG A 77 -2.12 -12.23 14.01
C ARG A 77 -1.00 -12.28 12.99
N SER A 78 -1.34 -12.42 11.71
CA SER A 78 -0.38 -12.39 10.62
C SER A 78 0.33 -11.03 10.51
N ALA A 79 -0.39 -9.92 10.66
CA ALA A 79 0.18 -8.57 10.66
C ALA A 79 1.24 -8.40 11.77
N ILE A 80 0.98 -8.93 12.96
CA ILE A 80 1.94 -8.90 14.06
C ILE A 80 3.17 -9.76 13.74
N ALA A 81 2.98 -10.93 13.15
CA ALA A 81 4.03 -11.90 12.87
C ALA A 81 5.03 -11.44 11.78
N VAL A 82 4.63 -10.59 10.84
CA VAL A 82 5.50 -10.17 9.72
C VAL A 82 6.56 -9.14 10.13
N GLY A 83 6.28 -8.30 11.14
CA GLY A 83 7.16 -7.20 11.55
C GLY A 83 8.57 -7.63 11.90
N PRO A 84 8.79 -8.60 12.82
CA PRO A 84 10.13 -9.08 13.18
C PRO A 84 10.93 -9.63 12.00
N GLU A 85 10.26 -10.24 11.03
CA GLU A 85 10.92 -10.77 9.84
C GLU A 85 11.34 -9.67 8.86
N LEU A 86 10.53 -8.63 8.70
CA LEU A 86 10.84 -7.46 7.88
C LEU A 86 11.91 -6.56 8.52
N ALA A 87 11.98 -6.50 9.86
CA ALA A 87 13.06 -5.83 10.59
C ALA A 87 14.45 -6.35 10.19
N ARG A 88 14.53 -7.63 9.83
CA ARG A 88 15.78 -8.32 9.45
C ARG A 88 16.08 -8.27 7.94
N ALA A 89 15.30 -7.52 7.16
CA ALA A 89 15.51 -7.42 5.71
C ALA A 89 16.89 -6.82 5.33
N GLY A 90 17.54 -6.10 6.24
CA GLY A 90 18.91 -5.61 6.04
C GLY A 90 20.00 -6.68 6.19
N GLU A 91 19.71 -7.81 6.86
CA GLU A 91 20.67 -8.85 7.22
C GLU A 91 20.68 -10.03 6.23
N ARG A 92 19.67 -10.15 5.36
CA ARG A 92 19.48 -11.30 4.47
C ARG A 92 18.93 -10.87 3.11
N GLY A 93 18.96 -11.76 2.11
CA GLY A 93 18.40 -11.52 0.78
C GLY A 93 16.90 -11.19 0.81
N VAL A 94 16.41 -10.55 -0.25
CA VAL A 94 14.97 -10.24 -0.38
C VAL A 94 14.15 -11.52 -0.45
N GLY A 95 14.60 -12.52 -1.22
CA GLY A 95 13.92 -13.80 -1.32
C GLY A 95 13.80 -14.53 0.02
N ASP A 96 14.88 -14.57 0.81
CA ASP A 96 14.86 -15.15 2.15
C ASP A 96 13.95 -14.39 3.10
N THR A 97 13.87 -13.07 2.95
CA THR A 97 12.93 -12.25 3.72
C THR A 97 11.49 -12.60 3.36
N ILE A 98 11.16 -12.71 2.07
CA ILE A 98 9.84 -13.15 1.60
C ILE A 98 9.48 -14.51 2.21
N LEU A 99 10.38 -15.49 2.13
CA LEU A 99 10.15 -16.83 2.65
C LEU A 99 9.90 -16.80 4.17
N ALA A 100 10.71 -16.06 4.92
CA ALA A 100 10.57 -15.94 6.37
C ALA A 100 9.24 -15.27 6.77
N VAL A 101 8.81 -14.22 6.06
CA VAL A 101 7.52 -13.56 6.27
C VAL A 101 6.36 -14.53 6.03
N VAL A 102 6.39 -15.28 4.92
CA VAL A 102 5.35 -16.28 4.64
C VAL A 102 5.34 -17.40 5.69
N GLN A 103 6.49 -17.88 6.12
CA GLN A 103 6.58 -18.86 7.20
C GLN A 103 6.03 -18.35 8.52
N ALA A 104 6.34 -17.10 8.90
CA ALA A 104 5.83 -16.47 10.11
C ALA A 104 4.31 -16.31 10.07
N SER A 105 3.76 -15.83 8.95
CA SER A 105 2.32 -15.71 8.74
C SER A 105 1.60 -17.05 8.86
N ARG A 106 2.14 -18.11 8.25
CA ARG A 106 1.54 -19.46 8.33
C ARG A 106 1.59 -20.08 9.71
N ARG A 107 2.55 -19.70 10.55
CA ARG A 107 2.55 -20.11 11.98
C ARG A 107 1.50 -19.34 12.77
N ALA A 108 1.19 -18.12 12.38
CA ALA A 108 0.25 -17.24 13.10
C ALA A 108 -1.21 -17.45 12.69
N ALA A 109 -1.47 -17.86 11.43
CA ALA A 109 -2.80 -18.07 10.88
C ALA A 109 -2.84 -19.31 9.95
N PRO A 110 -3.95 -20.08 9.93
CA PRO A 110 -4.04 -21.31 9.13
C PRO A 110 -4.09 -21.06 7.62
N ALA A 111 -4.63 -19.92 7.18
CA ALA A 111 -4.79 -19.54 5.79
C ALA A 111 -3.57 -18.79 5.23
N ASN A 112 -3.46 -18.70 3.91
CA ASN A 112 -2.49 -17.84 3.24
C ASN A 112 -2.99 -16.39 3.29
N THR A 113 -2.50 -15.64 4.25
CA THR A 113 -2.94 -14.26 4.49
C THR A 113 -2.04 -13.21 3.85
N ASN A 114 -0.74 -13.47 3.65
CA ASN A 114 0.24 -12.41 3.43
C ASN A 114 1.27 -12.69 2.33
N LEU A 115 1.00 -13.57 1.35
CA LEU A 115 1.98 -13.84 0.29
C LEU A 115 2.28 -12.58 -0.54
N GLY A 116 1.24 -11.88 -1.02
CA GLY A 116 1.41 -10.68 -1.81
C GLY A 116 2.06 -9.56 -1.00
N ILE A 117 1.64 -9.40 0.25
CA ILE A 117 2.27 -8.48 1.21
C ILE A 117 3.76 -8.80 1.40
N ALA A 118 4.13 -10.07 1.59
CA ALA A 118 5.53 -10.48 1.72
C ALA A 118 6.36 -10.12 0.48
N LEU A 119 5.81 -10.39 -0.71
CA LEU A 119 6.45 -10.05 -1.98
C LEU A 119 6.66 -8.54 -2.14
N LEU A 120 5.70 -7.71 -1.73
CA LEU A 120 5.82 -6.26 -1.88
C LEU A 120 6.65 -5.61 -0.75
N LEU A 121 6.45 -6.01 0.51
CA LEU A 121 7.10 -5.35 1.63
C LEU A 121 8.57 -5.74 1.82
N ALA A 122 9.00 -6.95 1.41
CA ALA A 122 10.39 -7.38 1.60
C ALA A 122 11.41 -6.48 0.84
N PRO A 123 11.24 -6.21 -0.47
CA PRO A 123 12.15 -5.29 -1.16
C PRO A 123 12.05 -3.85 -0.65
N LEU A 124 10.85 -3.37 -0.25
CA LEU A 124 10.67 -2.05 0.36
C LEU A 124 11.39 -1.95 1.72
N ALA A 125 11.29 -2.98 2.57
CA ALA A 125 11.99 -3.04 3.86
C ALA A 125 13.52 -3.04 3.68
N ARG A 126 14.03 -3.84 2.73
CA ARG A 126 15.46 -3.84 2.36
C ARG A 126 15.92 -2.46 1.94
N ALA A 127 15.17 -1.80 1.05
CA ALA A 127 15.44 -0.45 0.57
C ALA A 127 15.42 0.59 1.72
N ALA A 128 14.43 0.49 2.62
CA ALA A 128 14.30 1.39 3.76
C ALA A 128 15.48 1.32 4.73
N LEU A 129 16.02 0.11 4.96
CA LEU A 129 17.16 -0.13 5.84
C LEU A 129 18.52 0.23 5.17
N SER A 130 18.55 0.39 3.86
CA SER A 130 19.76 0.78 3.12
C SER A 130 20.08 2.28 3.19
N GLY A 131 19.14 3.09 3.72
CA GLY A 131 19.27 4.56 3.80
C GLY A 131 19.14 5.25 2.46
N GLY A 132 18.85 6.56 2.47
CA GLY A 132 18.63 7.35 1.26
C GLY A 132 17.16 7.43 0.85
N PRO A 133 16.86 8.04 -0.33
CA PRO A 133 15.51 8.13 -0.87
C PRO A 133 14.95 6.74 -1.14
N LEU A 134 13.76 6.43 -0.58
CA LEU A 134 13.21 5.08 -0.57
C LEU A 134 13.04 4.49 -1.97
N ARG A 135 12.44 5.26 -2.90
CA ARG A 135 12.19 4.79 -4.27
C ARG A 135 13.47 4.49 -5.04
N GLU A 136 14.51 5.32 -4.89
CA GLU A 136 15.80 5.11 -5.54
C GLU A 136 16.50 3.84 -5.01
N ARG A 137 16.44 3.64 -3.69
CA ARG A 137 16.97 2.44 -3.04
C ARG A 137 16.20 1.19 -3.42
N LEU A 138 14.88 1.29 -3.54
CA LEU A 138 14.06 0.19 -4.04
C LEU A 138 14.46 -0.20 -5.47
N ALA A 139 14.59 0.77 -6.38
CA ALA A 139 15.01 0.50 -7.74
C ALA A 139 16.40 -0.17 -7.80
N SER A 140 17.35 0.22 -6.93
CA SER A 140 18.64 -0.48 -6.80
C SER A 140 18.47 -1.90 -6.29
N THR A 141 17.71 -2.09 -5.20
CA THR A 141 17.40 -3.41 -4.63
C THR A 141 16.80 -4.35 -5.67
N LEU A 142 15.83 -3.87 -6.46
CA LEU A 142 15.18 -4.69 -7.49
C LEU A 142 16.11 -5.10 -8.62
N ARG A 143 17.10 -4.27 -8.97
CA ARG A 143 18.12 -4.62 -9.99
C ARG A 143 19.14 -5.66 -9.51
N GLU A 144 19.35 -5.74 -8.20
CA GLU A 144 20.32 -6.65 -7.55
C GLU A 144 19.75 -8.04 -7.26
N LEU A 145 18.43 -8.25 -7.47
CA LEU A 145 17.76 -9.53 -7.19
C LEU A 145 18.31 -10.66 -8.07
N ASP A 146 18.88 -11.66 -7.44
CA ASP A 146 19.55 -12.77 -8.10
C ASP A 146 18.72 -14.07 -8.14
N VAL A 147 19.35 -15.17 -8.57
CA VAL A 147 18.73 -16.51 -8.66
C VAL A 147 18.45 -17.09 -7.27
N ALA A 148 19.23 -16.73 -6.24
CA ALA A 148 18.98 -17.19 -4.87
C ALA A 148 17.70 -16.53 -4.33
N ASP A 149 17.49 -15.23 -4.61
CA ASP A 149 16.23 -14.55 -4.30
C ASP A 149 15.04 -15.20 -5.02
N ALA A 150 15.18 -15.55 -6.30
CA ALA A 150 14.14 -16.24 -7.05
C ALA A 150 13.81 -17.60 -6.42
N ARG A 151 14.83 -18.38 -6.03
CA ARG A 151 14.65 -19.70 -5.41
C ARG A 151 13.87 -19.63 -4.11
N ALA A 152 14.25 -18.69 -3.22
CA ALA A 152 13.58 -18.48 -1.94
C ALA A 152 12.15 -17.96 -2.12
N ALA A 153 11.92 -17.00 -3.03
CA ALA A 153 10.59 -16.51 -3.36
C ALA A 153 9.69 -17.61 -3.95
N TYR A 154 10.21 -18.48 -4.82
CA TYR A 154 9.47 -19.63 -5.35
C TYR A 154 9.09 -20.61 -4.22
N ALA A 155 10.00 -20.86 -3.29
CA ALA A 155 9.69 -21.66 -2.11
C ALA A 155 8.57 -21.05 -1.27
N ALA A 156 8.56 -19.73 -1.10
CA ALA A 156 7.49 -19.00 -0.41
C ALA A 156 6.14 -19.12 -1.13
N ILE A 157 6.12 -18.96 -2.46
CA ILE A 157 4.89 -19.09 -3.28
C ILE A 157 4.33 -20.52 -3.19
N ARG A 158 5.19 -21.53 -3.28
CA ARG A 158 4.77 -22.94 -3.10
C ARG A 158 4.24 -23.19 -1.69
N LEU A 159 4.93 -22.70 -0.66
CA LEU A 159 4.50 -22.83 0.73
C LEU A 159 3.14 -22.18 0.99
N ALA A 160 2.90 -21.00 0.40
CA ALA A 160 1.64 -20.30 0.52
C ALA A 160 0.48 -21.02 -0.20
N GLY A 161 0.75 -21.96 -1.09
CA GLY A 161 -0.28 -22.64 -1.84
C GLY A 161 -1.06 -21.69 -2.75
N ALA A 162 -0.38 -20.73 -3.39
CA ALA A 162 -1.03 -19.69 -4.19
C ALA A 162 -1.96 -20.33 -5.25
N GLY A 163 -3.25 -20.05 -5.13
CA GLY A 163 -4.28 -20.61 -6.00
C GLY A 163 -4.20 -20.06 -7.44
N GLY A 164 -4.63 -20.88 -8.42
CA GLY A 164 -4.79 -20.42 -9.79
C GLY A 164 -3.58 -20.64 -10.71
N LEU A 165 -2.51 -21.29 -10.25
CA LEU A 165 -1.38 -21.70 -11.08
C LEU A 165 -1.73 -22.95 -11.93
N ARG A 166 -2.68 -22.81 -12.85
CA ARG A 166 -3.21 -23.95 -13.65
C ARG A 166 -2.35 -24.30 -14.84
N GLU A 167 -1.74 -23.30 -15.47
CA GLU A 167 -0.94 -23.47 -16.69
C GLU A 167 0.56 -23.45 -16.39
N ARG A 168 1.33 -24.24 -17.12
CA ARG A 168 2.79 -24.13 -17.11
C ARG A 168 3.18 -22.90 -17.93
N VAL A 169 3.97 -22.04 -17.32
CA VAL A 169 4.45 -20.81 -17.92
C VAL A 169 5.97 -20.77 -17.88
N GLU A 170 6.56 -19.86 -18.63
CA GLU A 170 7.98 -19.57 -18.53
C GLU A 170 8.31 -19.13 -17.09
N HIS A 171 9.43 -19.61 -16.54
CA HIS A 171 9.85 -19.40 -15.15
C HIS A 171 8.80 -19.83 -14.10
N ASP A 172 8.15 -20.96 -14.37
CA ASP A 172 7.12 -21.54 -13.49
C ASP A 172 7.68 -21.83 -12.09
N VAL A 173 6.97 -21.37 -11.07
CA VAL A 173 7.37 -21.55 -9.65
C VAL A 173 7.50 -23.03 -9.21
N ARG A 174 6.97 -23.96 -9.98
CA ARG A 174 7.12 -25.42 -9.76
C ARG A 174 8.48 -25.95 -10.18
N SER A 175 9.25 -25.19 -10.95
CA SER A 175 10.59 -25.53 -11.42
C SER A 175 11.65 -24.73 -10.68
N GLU A 176 12.91 -25.20 -10.69
CA GLU A 176 14.03 -24.40 -10.18
C GLU A 176 14.24 -23.18 -11.08
N PRO A 177 14.38 -21.96 -10.49
CA PRO A 177 14.64 -20.77 -11.28
C PRO A 177 16.06 -20.78 -11.86
N THR A 178 16.18 -20.31 -13.09
CA THR A 178 17.44 -20.14 -13.80
C THR A 178 17.83 -18.68 -13.98
N VAL A 179 16.93 -17.76 -13.60
CA VAL A 179 17.08 -16.30 -13.73
C VAL A 179 16.84 -15.63 -12.39
N GLY A 180 17.25 -14.36 -12.25
CA GLY A 180 17.00 -13.56 -11.06
C GLY A 180 15.52 -13.28 -10.83
N LEU A 181 15.16 -12.93 -9.59
CA LEU A 181 13.75 -12.76 -9.21
C LEU A 181 13.06 -11.68 -10.06
N ARG A 182 13.72 -10.56 -10.35
CA ARG A 182 13.12 -9.48 -11.18
C ARG A 182 12.80 -9.96 -12.60
N GLU A 183 13.67 -10.76 -13.20
CA GLU A 183 13.47 -11.32 -14.54
C GLU A 183 12.34 -12.35 -14.53
N ALA A 184 12.29 -13.22 -13.52
CA ALA A 184 11.18 -14.13 -13.33
C ALA A 184 9.84 -13.40 -13.18
N MET A 185 9.81 -12.29 -12.41
CA MET A 185 8.63 -11.42 -12.29
C MET A 185 8.27 -10.78 -13.64
N ALA A 186 9.23 -10.37 -14.46
CA ALA A 186 8.97 -9.78 -15.77
C ALA A 186 8.14 -10.70 -16.68
N SER A 187 8.38 -12.02 -16.64
CA SER A 187 7.58 -13.00 -17.39
C SER A 187 6.11 -13.09 -16.95
N ALA A 188 5.81 -12.64 -15.73
CA ALA A 188 4.47 -12.65 -15.15
C ALA A 188 3.78 -11.28 -15.15
N ALA A 189 4.49 -10.20 -15.41
CA ALA A 189 4.02 -8.82 -15.23
C ALA A 189 2.74 -8.47 -16.00
N ALA A 190 2.53 -9.06 -17.17
CA ALA A 190 1.33 -8.83 -17.98
C ALA A 190 0.04 -9.43 -17.36
N ARG A 191 0.17 -10.38 -16.42
CA ARG A 191 -0.96 -11.12 -15.82
C ARG A 191 -1.02 -11.06 -14.30
N ASP A 192 -0.02 -10.47 -13.65
CA ASP A 192 0.09 -10.36 -12.19
C ASP A 192 0.58 -8.97 -11.79
N GLN A 193 -0.23 -8.24 -11.03
CA GLN A 193 0.06 -6.86 -10.65
C GLN A 193 1.24 -6.77 -9.68
N ILE A 194 1.45 -7.77 -8.80
CA ILE A 194 2.62 -7.78 -7.92
C ILE A 194 3.89 -7.92 -8.75
N ALA A 195 3.87 -8.80 -9.76
CA ALA A 195 4.99 -8.95 -10.68
C ALA A 195 5.22 -7.67 -11.52
N ALA A 196 4.15 -6.96 -11.91
CA ALA A 196 4.25 -5.67 -12.59
C ALA A 196 4.92 -4.60 -11.72
N GLU A 197 4.68 -4.58 -10.39
CA GLU A 197 5.38 -3.68 -9.47
C GLU A 197 6.90 -3.88 -9.51
N TYR A 198 7.39 -5.12 -9.54
CA TYR A 198 8.84 -5.39 -9.63
C TYR A 198 9.49 -4.84 -10.91
N VAL A 199 8.75 -4.80 -12.00
CA VAL A 199 9.26 -4.36 -13.31
C VAL A 199 9.22 -2.84 -13.44
N SER A 200 8.20 -2.21 -12.87
CA SER A 200 7.94 -0.78 -12.94
C SER A 200 8.54 0.03 -11.79
N ASP A 201 9.39 -0.59 -10.95
CA ASP A 201 9.92 0.03 -9.75
C ASP A 201 8.79 0.59 -8.85
N PHE A 202 7.73 -0.23 -8.68
CA PHE A 202 6.54 0.04 -7.86
C PHE A 202 5.74 1.27 -8.32
N ALA A 203 5.56 1.42 -9.63
CA ALA A 203 4.85 2.58 -10.18
C ALA A 203 3.42 2.72 -9.66
N LEU A 204 2.64 1.64 -9.54
CA LEU A 204 1.26 1.73 -9.04
C LEU A 204 1.25 2.21 -7.57
N THR A 205 2.17 1.71 -6.75
CA THR A 205 2.34 2.14 -5.34
C THR A 205 2.73 3.62 -5.25
N PHE A 206 3.80 4.05 -5.96
CA PHE A 206 4.36 5.41 -5.81
C PHE A 206 3.64 6.48 -6.64
N GLU A 207 3.11 6.16 -7.82
CA GLU A 207 2.56 7.16 -8.75
C GLU A 207 1.04 7.25 -8.71
N THR A 208 0.37 6.20 -8.23
CA THR A 208 -1.09 6.20 -8.07
C THR A 208 -1.50 6.13 -6.59
N GLY A 209 -0.98 5.14 -5.87
CA GLY A 209 -1.38 4.86 -4.50
C GLY A 209 -0.99 5.97 -3.54
N LEU A 210 0.30 6.31 -3.48
CA LEU A 210 0.80 7.30 -2.54
C LEU A 210 0.20 8.70 -2.75
N PRO A 211 0.07 9.23 -3.98
CA PRO A 211 -0.66 10.47 -4.23
C PRO A 211 -2.14 10.42 -3.84
N ALA A 212 -2.83 9.29 -4.11
CA ALA A 212 -4.23 9.13 -3.75
C ALA A 212 -4.44 9.15 -2.22
N LEU A 213 -3.59 8.44 -1.48
CA LEU A 213 -3.62 8.44 -0.01
C LEU A 213 -3.32 9.83 0.55
N THR A 214 -2.26 10.48 0.07
CA THR A 214 -1.87 11.82 0.50
C THR A 214 -2.98 12.84 0.26
N ALA A 215 -3.63 12.80 -0.90
CA ALA A 215 -4.77 13.66 -1.21
C ALA A 215 -5.95 13.38 -0.28
N ALA A 216 -6.28 12.11 -0.02
CA ALA A 216 -7.39 11.73 0.84
C ALA A 216 -7.19 12.24 2.29
N LEU A 217 -5.98 12.10 2.83
CA LEU A 217 -5.60 12.63 4.15
C LEU A 217 -5.60 14.17 4.15
N GLY A 218 -5.07 14.80 3.10
CA GLY A 218 -5.08 16.25 2.93
C GLY A 218 -6.48 16.86 2.85
N ASP A 219 -7.45 16.12 2.34
CA ASP A 219 -8.89 16.47 2.32
C ASP A 219 -9.57 16.25 3.69
N GLY A 220 -8.85 15.81 4.70
CA GLY A 220 -9.34 15.63 6.08
C GLY A 220 -10.04 14.29 6.34
N LEU A 221 -9.89 13.29 5.46
CA LEU A 221 -10.37 11.93 5.77
C LEU A 221 -9.52 11.31 6.87
N GLY A 222 -10.17 10.57 7.79
CA GLY A 222 -9.46 9.73 8.74
C GLY A 222 -8.77 8.55 8.04
N GLU A 223 -7.75 7.96 8.68
CA GLU A 223 -6.91 6.89 8.10
C GLU A 223 -7.72 5.74 7.47
N ARG A 224 -8.79 5.28 8.15
CA ARG A 224 -9.64 4.19 7.61
C ARG A 224 -10.38 4.60 6.35
N GLU A 225 -10.96 5.81 6.32
CA GLU A 225 -11.66 6.32 5.15
C GLU A 225 -10.69 6.61 4.00
N ALA A 226 -9.50 7.15 4.31
CA ALA A 226 -8.43 7.36 3.33
C ALA A 226 -7.94 6.03 2.74
N THR A 227 -7.84 4.96 3.56
CA THR A 227 -7.50 3.62 3.08
C THR A 227 -8.58 3.03 2.16
N VAL A 228 -9.88 3.26 2.45
CA VAL A 228 -10.97 2.85 1.54
C VAL A 228 -10.90 3.63 0.23
N GLU A 229 -10.67 4.93 0.29
CA GLU A 229 -10.53 5.78 -0.91
C GLU A 229 -9.32 5.34 -1.76
N LEU A 230 -8.18 5.07 -1.13
CA LEU A 230 -6.99 4.50 -1.75
C LEU A 230 -7.31 3.18 -2.48
N HIS A 231 -7.99 2.27 -1.79
CA HIS A 231 -8.39 0.98 -2.37
C HIS A 231 -9.27 1.16 -3.61
N LEU A 232 -10.28 2.02 -3.55
CA LEU A 232 -11.15 2.31 -4.69
C LEU A 232 -10.36 2.94 -5.87
N ARG A 233 -9.42 3.82 -5.59
CA ARG A 233 -8.56 4.45 -6.61
C ARG A 233 -7.68 3.43 -7.32
N LEU A 234 -7.01 2.56 -6.58
CA LEU A 234 -6.17 1.51 -7.13
C LEU A 234 -7.00 0.50 -7.94
N LEU A 235 -8.12 0.01 -7.38
CA LEU A 235 -9.02 -0.93 -8.04
C LEU A 235 -9.66 -0.33 -9.29
N GLY A 236 -9.98 0.95 -9.27
CA GLY A 236 -10.52 1.68 -10.43
C GLY A 236 -9.47 1.93 -11.52
N ALA A 237 -8.20 2.07 -11.15
CA ALA A 237 -7.10 2.31 -12.08
C ALA A 237 -6.68 1.03 -12.81
N THR A 238 -6.65 -0.12 -12.11
CA THR A 238 -6.15 -1.39 -12.65
C THR A 238 -7.07 -2.54 -12.22
N PRO A 239 -7.55 -3.38 -13.15
CA PRO A 239 -8.31 -4.58 -12.79
C PRO A 239 -7.51 -5.52 -11.91
N ASP A 240 -8.12 -6.03 -10.83
CA ASP A 240 -7.47 -6.90 -9.87
C ASP A 240 -7.08 -8.25 -10.48
N THR A 241 -5.81 -8.62 -10.38
CA THR A 241 -5.27 -9.83 -11.02
C THR A 241 -5.63 -11.11 -10.28
N LEU A 242 -5.98 -11.07 -9.00
CA LEU A 242 -6.51 -12.23 -8.30
C LEU A 242 -7.92 -12.56 -8.80
N ILE A 243 -8.76 -11.56 -9.01
CA ILE A 243 -10.10 -11.73 -9.63
C ILE A 243 -9.94 -12.26 -11.05
N ALA A 244 -9.02 -11.69 -11.84
CA ALA A 244 -8.76 -12.15 -13.19
C ALA A 244 -8.36 -13.64 -13.23
N ARG A 245 -7.53 -14.11 -12.32
CA ARG A 245 -7.15 -15.53 -12.19
C ARG A 245 -8.31 -16.45 -11.79
N LYS A 246 -9.19 -15.97 -10.90
CA LYS A 246 -10.32 -16.75 -10.38
C LYS A 246 -11.53 -16.77 -11.32
N ARG A 247 -11.85 -15.64 -11.96
CA ARG A 247 -13.12 -15.38 -12.64
C ARG A 247 -12.97 -14.81 -14.06
N GLY A 248 -11.74 -14.63 -14.54
CA GLY A 248 -11.44 -14.09 -15.87
C GLY A 248 -11.33 -12.57 -15.93
N ALA A 249 -10.71 -12.10 -17.01
CA ALA A 249 -10.42 -10.67 -17.21
C ALA A 249 -11.66 -9.78 -17.24
N GLU A 250 -12.77 -10.26 -17.83
CA GLU A 250 -14.03 -9.51 -17.87
C GLU A 250 -14.61 -9.25 -16.47
N ALA A 251 -14.56 -10.25 -15.56
CA ALA A 251 -15.01 -10.07 -14.19
C ALA A 251 -14.15 -9.02 -13.47
N ALA A 252 -12.84 -9.08 -13.61
CA ALA A 252 -11.93 -8.08 -13.05
C ALA A 252 -12.21 -6.67 -13.60
N ALA A 253 -12.45 -6.54 -14.92
CA ALA A 253 -12.80 -5.28 -15.54
C ALA A 253 -14.13 -4.70 -15.05
N ARG A 254 -15.17 -5.55 -14.85
CA ARG A 254 -16.44 -5.11 -14.25
C ARG A 254 -16.26 -4.62 -12.82
N VAL A 255 -15.47 -5.32 -12.01
CA VAL A 255 -15.18 -4.91 -10.64
C VAL A 255 -14.44 -3.56 -10.64
N SER A 256 -13.45 -3.38 -11.51
CA SER A 256 -12.75 -2.11 -11.67
C SER A 256 -13.70 -0.96 -12.10
N ALA A 257 -14.65 -1.22 -13.01
CA ALA A 257 -15.68 -0.25 -13.38
C ALA A 257 -16.57 0.13 -12.17
N GLY A 258 -17.02 -0.85 -11.39
CA GLY A 258 -17.80 -0.62 -10.17
C GLY A 258 -17.07 0.27 -9.15
N ALA A 259 -15.75 0.10 -8.98
CA ALA A 259 -14.96 0.99 -8.14
C ALA A 259 -14.95 2.44 -8.66
N ARG A 260 -14.85 2.64 -9.99
CA ARG A 260 -14.97 3.98 -10.60
C ARG A 260 -16.35 4.60 -10.40
N ASP A 261 -17.41 3.80 -10.49
CA ASP A 261 -18.78 4.27 -10.26
C ASP A 261 -18.99 4.74 -8.82
N VAL A 262 -18.42 4.01 -7.82
CA VAL A 262 -18.43 4.43 -6.42
C VAL A 262 -17.69 5.76 -6.24
N LEU A 263 -16.51 5.91 -6.85
CA LEU A 263 -15.75 7.17 -6.81
C LEU A 263 -16.51 8.32 -7.47
N SER A 264 -17.16 8.07 -8.60
CA SER A 264 -17.97 9.08 -9.32
C SER A 264 -19.19 9.53 -8.51
N ALA A 265 -19.75 8.66 -7.67
CA ALA A 265 -20.82 8.98 -6.72
C ALA A 265 -20.32 9.75 -5.48
N GLY A 266 -19.01 10.00 -5.37
CA GLY A 266 -18.36 10.73 -4.29
C GLY A 266 -17.64 9.87 -3.26
N GLY A 267 -17.46 8.57 -3.49
CA GLY A 267 -16.67 7.66 -2.65
C GLY A 267 -17.11 7.68 -1.19
N VAL A 268 -16.14 7.75 -0.28
CA VAL A 268 -16.40 7.83 1.16
C VAL A 268 -16.85 9.23 1.62
N ARG A 269 -16.78 10.24 0.75
CA ARG A 269 -17.01 11.65 1.09
C ARG A 269 -18.47 12.05 1.15
N THR A 270 -19.35 11.36 0.38
CA THR A 270 -20.76 11.74 0.24
C THR A 270 -21.68 10.62 0.71
N THR A 271 -22.92 10.97 1.07
CA THR A 271 -23.97 9.98 1.39
C THR A 271 -24.29 9.08 0.20
N ALA A 272 -24.29 9.63 -1.02
CA ALA A 272 -24.51 8.87 -2.25
C ALA A 272 -23.37 7.87 -2.50
N GLY A 273 -22.11 8.33 -2.37
CA GLY A 273 -20.94 7.48 -2.52
C GLY A 273 -20.89 6.36 -1.47
N ARG A 274 -21.16 6.67 -0.19
CA ARG A 274 -21.24 5.63 0.87
C ARG A 274 -22.36 4.60 0.61
N ARG A 275 -23.48 5.00 0.02
CA ARG A 275 -24.52 4.06 -0.40
C ARG A 275 -24.05 3.19 -1.56
N ALA A 276 -23.43 3.79 -2.59
CA ALA A 276 -22.85 3.06 -3.71
C ALA A 276 -21.78 2.06 -3.25
N LEU A 277 -20.91 2.48 -2.31
CA LEU A 277 -19.88 1.62 -1.70
C LEU A 277 -20.49 0.39 -1.02
N ARG A 278 -21.56 0.56 -0.22
CA ARG A 278 -22.24 -0.59 0.43
C ARG A 278 -22.85 -1.55 -0.59
N SER A 279 -23.47 -1.01 -1.64
CA SER A 279 -24.06 -1.84 -2.72
C SER A 279 -22.97 -2.58 -3.49
N PHE A 280 -21.85 -1.93 -3.74
CA PHE A 280 -20.70 -2.52 -4.41
C PHE A 280 -20.05 -3.60 -3.55
N ASP A 281 -19.85 -3.35 -2.24
CA ASP A 281 -19.34 -4.37 -1.30
C ASP A 281 -20.22 -5.61 -1.28
N ALA A 282 -21.54 -5.43 -1.17
CA ALA A 282 -22.49 -6.54 -1.20
C ALA A 282 -22.42 -7.37 -2.50
N ALA A 283 -22.22 -6.70 -3.65
CA ALA A 283 -22.09 -7.37 -4.95
C ALA A 283 -20.79 -8.17 -5.08
N LEU A 284 -19.73 -7.82 -4.35
CA LEU A 284 -18.45 -8.54 -4.37
C LEU A 284 -18.42 -9.76 -3.44
N ARG A 285 -19.38 -9.89 -2.50
CA ARG A 285 -19.43 -10.98 -1.50
C ARG A 285 -20.12 -12.22 -2.04
N GLU A 286 -19.59 -12.75 -3.14
CA GLU A 286 -20.03 -14.03 -3.71
C GLU A 286 -19.49 -15.23 -2.91
N PRO A 287 -20.14 -16.41 -2.98
CA PRO A 287 -19.64 -17.65 -2.39
C PRO A 287 -18.19 -17.94 -2.84
N GLY A 288 -17.33 -18.31 -1.89
CA GLY A 288 -15.93 -18.65 -2.14
C GLY A 288 -15.03 -17.43 -2.36
N ASN A 289 -15.50 -16.21 -2.06
CA ASN A 289 -14.70 -14.96 -2.14
C ASN A 289 -14.03 -14.78 -3.52
N ALA A 290 -14.74 -15.16 -4.58
CA ALA A 290 -14.17 -15.22 -5.92
C ALA A 290 -13.91 -13.81 -6.51
N LEU A 291 -14.67 -12.79 -6.07
CA LEU A 291 -14.53 -11.39 -6.46
C LEU A 291 -13.77 -10.55 -5.41
N ASN A 292 -13.01 -11.20 -4.51
CA ASN A 292 -12.14 -10.51 -3.57
C ASN A 292 -10.99 -9.79 -4.30
N PRO A 293 -10.86 -8.45 -4.19
CA PRO A 293 -9.76 -7.68 -4.78
C PRO A 293 -8.48 -7.81 -3.94
N GLY A 294 -7.93 -9.03 -3.83
CA GLY A 294 -6.82 -9.32 -2.92
C GLY A 294 -5.50 -8.71 -3.37
N THR A 295 -5.20 -8.72 -4.67
CA THR A 295 -3.98 -8.08 -5.17
C THR A 295 -4.01 -6.57 -4.95
N THR A 296 -5.17 -5.94 -5.11
CA THR A 296 -5.36 -4.52 -4.79
C THR A 296 -5.12 -4.25 -3.31
N ALA A 297 -5.59 -5.13 -2.42
CA ALA A 297 -5.34 -5.04 -0.98
C ALA A 297 -3.84 -5.12 -0.62
N ASP A 298 -3.09 -6.00 -1.30
CA ASP A 298 -1.64 -6.09 -1.15
C ASP A 298 -0.94 -4.77 -1.53
N VAL A 299 -1.35 -4.13 -2.65
CA VAL A 299 -0.80 -2.84 -3.09
C VAL A 299 -1.22 -1.70 -2.14
N VAL A 300 -2.43 -1.75 -1.56
CA VAL A 300 -2.85 -0.83 -0.49
C VAL A 300 -1.89 -0.94 0.70
N THR A 301 -1.58 -2.17 1.14
CA THR A 301 -0.63 -2.38 2.25
C THR A 301 0.75 -1.83 1.92
N ALA A 302 1.25 -2.06 0.70
CA ALA A 302 2.54 -1.51 0.26
C ALA A 302 2.53 0.03 0.26
N THR A 303 1.44 0.65 -0.19
CA THR A 303 1.27 2.11 -0.18
C THR A 303 1.25 2.67 1.23
N LEU A 304 0.49 2.04 2.15
CA LEU A 304 0.46 2.43 3.57
C LEU A 304 1.83 2.29 4.22
N PHE A 305 2.55 1.22 3.92
CA PHE A 305 3.91 1.00 4.41
C PHE A 305 4.87 2.10 3.94
N VAL A 306 4.84 2.47 2.64
CA VAL A 306 5.61 3.59 2.10
C VAL A 306 5.23 4.90 2.78
N ALA A 307 3.93 5.18 2.98
CA ALA A 307 3.46 6.40 3.62
C ALA A 307 3.95 6.52 5.07
N LEU A 308 3.94 5.43 5.84
CA LEU A 308 4.48 5.37 7.20
C LEU A 308 6.00 5.59 7.22
N LEU A 309 6.72 4.96 6.30
CA LEU A 309 8.18 5.15 6.18
C LEU A 309 8.57 6.57 5.77
N GLU A 310 7.75 7.26 5.00
CA GLU A 310 7.98 8.65 4.57
C GLU A 310 7.41 9.69 5.54
N GLY A 311 6.70 9.26 6.62
CA GLY A 311 6.11 10.14 7.62
C GLY A 311 4.93 10.96 7.08
N ILE A 312 4.15 10.36 6.19
CA ILE A 312 2.89 10.90 5.65
C ILE A 312 1.71 10.49 6.56
N LEU A 313 1.83 9.31 7.17
CA LEU A 313 0.96 8.76 8.22
C LEU A 313 1.67 8.78 9.56
#